data_332decb43b23aa2f36233375a8d6d991
#
_entry.id   332decb43b23aa2f36233375a8d6d991
#
_cell.length_a   1.000
_cell.length_b   1.000
_cell.length_c   1.000
_cell.angle_alpha   90.00
_cell.angle_beta   90.00
_cell.angle_gamma   90.00
#
_symmetry.space_group_name_H-M   'P 1'
#
loop_
_entity.id
_entity.type
_entity.pdbx_description
1 polymer ?
#
loop_
_entity_poly.entity_id
_entity_poly.type
_entity_poly.pdbx_seq_one_letter_code
_entity_poly.pdbx_strand_id
1 'polypeptide(L)'
;EVLKPYLATGEAGSAGKIILGTVAGDLHDIGKNLVGMMFESAGFEVLDLGVDVPIQTFIDTVNEHKDATIVALSALLTTTMPSLRDTVAALLEQPFRPRIKIMVGGAPITQEFADEIGADAYTEDAASAAEQAKKYADSGFCAKAAAGEFDLTEEELKAFEEKRAAEKTEAASKEKAAPVKEAAVQVNFDKTKVDISKVRLPGPGEGYKLNWEETKEKFRNYWAHKNTGRPLMCVIARRPEIEQYSDGTPVDGGYLGQICQGKYYNMPDELMWKDMEDKYQDPQRIVDRYRFFCDTHAFLGESFPNLNVDFGPGSLAAYLGSEIGFKEDTVWFNKCLDGWDGVPKLQFDPENKWFKKHINLVKSCRELAGNDFYVDMPDLMENIDVLASLRGAQETLFDLLDEPEKVGERIQEVTDVYYDYYDCFYDAIKDEEGGNAYTVFQIWGPGRTVKLQCDFSAMMSPEDFRKYIQPSLRTQSENVDHVLYHLDGPQAIKHMDALMEIDGIDALQWTSGDAGPDGTLPDWDVIYDKAIAAGKSIWVKVYSGEFEDWIRNVDRLVKKYGSHSLFLLFPEMSMEQAVYLLDYAEKNWSDVKGTFCESLGR
;
A
#
# COMPACT_ATOMS: atom_id res chain seq x y z
N GLU A 1 9.66 -10.22 34.78
CA GLU A 1 10.71 -9.76 35.74
C GLU A 1 10.65 -10.50 37.08
N VAL A 2 9.48 -10.92 37.59
CA VAL A 2 9.35 -11.62 38.89
C VAL A 2 9.97 -13.04 38.86
N LEU A 3 10.06 -13.70 37.71
CA LEU A 3 10.61 -15.05 37.54
C LEU A 3 12.09 -15.07 37.14
N LYS A 4 12.65 -13.97 36.62
CA LYS A 4 14.06 -13.86 36.21
C LYS A 4 15.08 -14.34 37.29
N PRO A 5 14.91 -14.02 38.59
CA PRO A 5 15.86 -14.45 39.62
C PRO A 5 15.81 -15.94 39.93
N TYR A 6 14.74 -16.65 39.57
CA TYR A 6 14.56 -18.10 39.88
C TYR A 6 15.01 -19.01 38.74
N LEU A 7 15.22 -18.45 37.54
CA LEU A 7 15.69 -19.19 36.35
C LEU A 7 17.21 -19.17 36.19
N ALA A 8 17.92 -18.32 36.95
CA ALA A 8 19.37 -18.13 36.86
C ALA A 8 20.23 -18.99 37.77
N THR A 9 19.71 -20.07 38.36
CA THR A 9 20.47 -20.97 39.26
C THR A 9 20.74 -22.33 38.62
N GLY A 10 21.55 -22.35 37.57
CA GLY A 10 22.16 -23.56 37.02
C GLY A 10 23.56 -23.25 36.51
N GLU A 11 24.59 -23.82 37.14
CA GLU A 11 25.96 -23.87 36.61
C GLU A 11 26.04 -24.81 35.39
N ALA A 12 25.28 -24.48 34.32
CA ALA A 12 25.46 -25.08 33.01
C ALA A 12 25.94 -23.97 32.08
N GLY A 13 27.04 -24.17 31.38
CA GLY A 13 27.51 -23.25 30.35
C GLY A 13 26.39 -22.92 29.34
N SER A 14 26.40 -21.71 28.76
CA SER A 14 25.39 -21.29 27.78
C SER A 14 25.19 -22.34 26.69
N ALA A 15 23.95 -22.70 26.40
CA ALA A 15 23.61 -23.64 25.33
C ALA A 15 23.96 -23.10 23.93
N GLY A 16 24.28 -21.82 23.85
CA GLY A 16 24.62 -21.06 22.63
C GLY A 16 24.03 -19.65 22.65
N LYS A 17 24.29 -18.90 21.61
CA LYS A 17 23.76 -17.54 21.43
C LYS A 17 22.81 -17.49 20.23
N ILE A 18 21.69 -16.85 20.42
CA ILE A 18 20.61 -16.66 19.43
C ILE A 18 20.43 -15.18 19.14
N ILE A 19 20.41 -14.81 17.88
CA ILE A 19 19.95 -13.51 17.41
C ILE A 19 18.45 -13.63 17.13
N LEU A 20 17.65 -12.76 17.73
CA LEU A 20 16.19 -12.75 17.61
C LEU A 20 15.72 -11.38 17.13
N GLY A 21 14.81 -11.33 16.15
CA GLY A 21 14.23 -10.08 15.70
C GLY A 21 12.95 -10.28 14.89
N THR A 22 12.10 -9.26 14.89
CA THR A 22 10.96 -9.17 13.98
C THR A 22 11.42 -8.43 12.72
N VAL A 23 11.14 -8.98 11.55
CA VAL A 23 11.64 -8.47 10.27
C VAL A 23 11.12 -7.06 9.94
N ALA A 24 11.77 -6.38 8.99
CA ALA A 24 11.42 -5.03 8.56
C ALA A 24 9.94 -4.92 8.13
N GLY A 25 9.30 -3.82 8.51
CA GLY A 25 7.88 -3.56 8.28
C GLY A 25 6.94 -4.18 9.31
N ASP A 26 7.44 -4.98 10.26
CA ASP A 26 6.63 -5.64 11.29
C ASP A 26 6.97 -5.11 12.70
N LEU A 27 5.97 -4.50 13.36
CA LEU A 27 6.11 -3.88 14.69
C LEU A 27 5.64 -4.78 15.84
N HIS A 28 5.26 -6.03 15.56
CA HIS A 28 4.73 -6.95 16.57
C HIS A 28 5.86 -7.59 17.37
N ASP A 29 5.78 -7.48 18.69
CA ASP A 29 6.81 -7.96 19.62
C ASP A 29 6.35 -9.04 20.60
N ILE A 30 5.04 -9.18 20.87
CA ILE A 30 4.52 -10.07 21.92
C ILE A 30 4.94 -11.52 21.69
N GLY A 31 4.73 -12.06 20.50
CA GLY A 31 5.13 -13.42 20.14
C GLY A 31 6.64 -13.60 20.17
N LYS A 32 7.39 -12.66 19.59
CA LYS A 32 8.85 -12.63 19.59
C LYS A 32 9.41 -12.59 21.00
N ASN A 33 8.89 -11.73 21.87
CA ASN A 33 9.33 -11.62 23.25
C ASN A 33 9.07 -12.91 24.05
N LEU A 34 7.93 -13.59 23.78
CA LEU A 34 7.66 -14.89 24.39
C LEU A 34 8.67 -15.95 23.93
N VAL A 35 9.00 -15.97 22.63
CA VAL A 35 10.03 -16.87 22.07
C VAL A 35 11.39 -16.57 22.72
N GLY A 36 11.77 -15.30 22.86
CA GLY A 36 13.01 -14.90 23.55
C GLY A 36 13.09 -15.41 24.98
N MET A 37 12.01 -15.25 25.77
CA MET A 37 11.94 -15.78 27.13
C MET A 37 12.06 -17.31 27.17
N MET A 38 11.50 -18.03 26.21
CA MET A 38 11.61 -19.48 26.13
C MET A 38 13.03 -19.93 25.76
N PHE A 39 13.72 -19.21 24.88
CA PHE A 39 15.13 -19.43 24.57
C PHE A 39 16.02 -19.19 25.81
N GLU A 40 15.82 -18.08 26.53
CA GLU A 40 16.53 -17.83 27.81
C GLU A 40 16.27 -18.93 28.82
N SER A 41 15.03 -19.41 28.93
CA SER A 41 14.66 -20.51 29.83
C SER A 41 15.31 -21.84 29.43
N ALA A 42 15.60 -22.03 28.14
CA ALA A 42 16.31 -23.21 27.62
C ALA A 42 17.85 -23.10 27.74
N GLY A 43 18.36 -22.01 28.32
CA GLY A 43 19.78 -21.81 28.61
C GLY A 43 20.56 -21.08 27.50
N PHE A 44 19.87 -20.46 26.53
CA PHE A 44 20.52 -19.65 25.49
C PHE A 44 20.71 -18.21 25.95
N GLU A 45 21.78 -17.59 25.46
CA GLU A 45 21.93 -16.14 25.48
C GLU A 45 21.18 -15.56 24.26
N VAL A 46 20.25 -14.64 24.49
CA VAL A 46 19.43 -14.04 23.44
C VAL A 46 19.86 -12.60 23.18
N LEU A 47 20.24 -12.33 21.95
CA LEU A 47 20.46 -11.00 21.43
C LEU A 47 19.21 -10.54 20.67
N ASP A 48 18.36 -9.81 21.37
CA ASP A 48 17.10 -9.31 20.80
C ASP A 48 17.32 -7.98 20.07
N LEU A 49 17.08 -7.97 18.76
CA LEU A 49 17.22 -6.80 17.89
C LEU A 49 15.96 -5.92 17.87
N GLY A 50 14.88 -6.37 18.54
CA GLY A 50 13.62 -5.64 18.56
C GLY A 50 12.70 -5.97 17.37
N VAL A 51 12.00 -4.95 16.89
CA VAL A 51 11.02 -5.03 15.81
C VAL A 51 11.46 -4.15 14.64
N ASP A 52 10.84 -4.33 13.46
CA ASP A 52 11.17 -3.57 12.25
C ASP A 52 12.67 -3.59 11.92
N VAL A 53 13.26 -4.78 12.02
CA VAL A 53 14.71 -4.93 11.89
C VAL A 53 15.12 -5.04 10.43
N PRO A 54 15.91 -4.10 9.89
CA PRO A 54 16.41 -4.16 8.52
C PRO A 54 17.29 -5.40 8.28
N ILE A 55 17.25 -5.94 7.07
CA ILE A 55 18.06 -7.10 6.64
C ILE A 55 19.54 -6.93 6.98
N GLN A 56 20.09 -5.75 6.69
CA GLN A 56 21.51 -5.46 6.93
C GLN A 56 21.88 -5.55 8.41
N THR A 57 20.96 -5.19 9.32
CA THR A 57 21.19 -5.29 10.77
C THR A 57 21.37 -6.74 11.21
N PHE A 58 20.57 -7.68 10.66
CA PHE A 58 20.79 -9.10 10.93
C PHE A 58 22.16 -9.58 10.43
N ILE A 59 22.54 -9.22 9.22
CA ILE A 59 23.83 -9.59 8.62
C ILE A 59 25.00 -9.04 9.44
N ASP A 60 24.95 -7.76 9.81
CA ASP A 60 26.01 -7.09 10.58
C ASP A 60 26.12 -7.73 11.98
N THR A 61 24.99 -8.00 12.62
CA THR A 61 24.97 -8.63 13.96
C THR A 61 25.56 -10.04 13.94
N VAL A 62 25.27 -10.85 12.90
CA VAL A 62 25.89 -12.18 12.75
C VAL A 62 27.41 -12.08 12.54
N ASN A 63 27.88 -11.06 11.83
CA ASN A 63 29.31 -10.81 11.62
C ASN A 63 30.02 -10.33 12.88
N GLU A 64 29.38 -9.48 13.69
CA GLU A 64 29.91 -8.97 14.96
C GLU A 64 29.93 -10.06 16.04
N HIS A 65 28.88 -10.89 16.09
CA HIS A 65 28.71 -11.93 17.09
C HIS A 65 28.96 -13.33 16.49
N LYS A 66 30.24 -13.66 16.27
CA LYS A 66 30.64 -14.95 15.66
C LYS A 66 30.24 -16.17 16.49
N ASP A 67 29.98 -15.99 17.77
CA ASP A 67 29.46 -16.99 18.71
C ASP A 67 27.93 -17.17 18.61
N ALA A 68 27.22 -16.30 17.91
CA ALA A 68 25.81 -16.49 17.59
C ALA A 68 25.66 -17.51 16.45
N THR A 69 24.92 -18.61 16.75
CA THR A 69 24.81 -19.77 15.86
C THR A 69 23.38 -20.05 15.39
N ILE A 70 22.42 -19.31 15.91
CA ILE A 70 21.00 -19.38 15.53
C ILE A 70 20.53 -17.94 15.26
N VAL A 71 19.81 -17.77 14.16
CA VAL A 71 19.06 -16.54 13.81
C VAL A 71 17.59 -16.88 13.77
N ALA A 72 16.83 -16.33 14.70
CA ALA A 72 15.38 -16.54 14.81
C ALA A 72 14.64 -15.28 14.31
N LEU A 73 13.83 -15.47 13.28
CA LEU A 73 13.10 -14.40 12.59
C LEU A 73 11.61 -14.54 12.85
N SER A 74 10.96 -13.43 13.19
CA SER A 74 9.52 -13.36 13.41
C SER A 74 8.83 -12.47 12.40
N ALA A 75 7.65 -12.89 11.92
CA ALA A 75 6.72 -12.06 11.19
C ALA A 75 5.29 -12.42 11.60
N LEU A 76 4.46 -11.42 11.95
CA LEU A 76 3.07 -11.64 12.35
C LEU A 76 2.08 -11.33 11.24
N LEU A 77 2.46 -10.48 10.29
CA LEU A 77 1.59 -10.06 9.20
C LEU A 77 1.91 -10.84 7.92
N THR A 78 0.89 -11.17 7.16
CA THR A 78 1.08 -11.72 5.81
C THR A 78 1.81 -10.76 4.88
N THR A 79 1.65 -9.45 5.11
CA THR A 79 2.34 -8.37 4.39
C THR A 79 3.84 -8.32 4.69
N THR A 80 4.30 -8.89 5.80
CA THR A 80 5.72 -8.95 6.17
C THR A 80 6.39 -10.30 5.87
N MET A 81 5.64 -11.29 5.35
CA MET A 81 6.19 -12.54 4.83
C MET A 81 7.23 -12.34 3.69
N PRO A 82 7.05 -11.40 2.73
CA PRO A 82 8.08 -11.07 1.75
C PRO A 82 9.37 -10.58 2.42
N SER A 83 9.29 -9.70 3.41
CA SER A 83 10.44 -9.23 4.18
C SER A 83 11.16 -10.37 4.92
N LEU A 84 10.41 -11.36 5.42
CA LEU A 84 10.97 -12.57 6.01
C LEU A 84 11.71 -13.41 4.95
N ARG A 85 11.09 -13.63 3.77
CA ARG A 85 11.72 -14.32 2.62
C ARG A 85 13.01 -13.64 2.21
N ASP A 86 13.00 -12.33 2.03
CA ASP A 86 14.16 -11.56 1.59
C ASP A 86 15.27 -11.58 2.65
N THR A 87 14.91 -11.53 3.94
CA THR A 87 15.87 -11.66 5.05
C THR A 87 16.52 -13.03 5.04
N VAL A 88 15.74 -14.10 4.90
CA VAL A 88 16.26 -15.47 4.80
C VAL A 88 17.16 -15.61 3.57
N ALA A 89 16.71 -15.15 2.40
CA ALA A 89 17.49 -15.21 1.16
C ALA A 89 18.84 -14.47 1.31
N ALA A 90 18.82 -13.28 1.91
CA ALA A 90 20.03 -12.50 2.15
C ALA A 90 21.00 -13.19 3.12
N LEU A 91 20.50 -13.88 4.15
CA LEU A 91 21.31 -14.67 5.09
C LEU A 91 21.88 -15.93 4.43
N LEU A 92 21.12 -16.59 3.55
CA LEU A 92 21.57 -17.77 2.79
C LEU A 92 22.76 -17.44 1.87
N GLU A 93 22.83 -16.22 1.37
CA GLU A 93 23.89 -15.74 0.47
C GLU A 93 25.17 -15.31 1.20
N GLN A 94 25.26 -15.39 2.53
CA GLN A 94 26.43 -14.93 3.27
C GLN A 94 27.49 -16.00 3.47
N PRO A 95 28.77 -15.62 3.55
CA PRO A 95 29.88 -16.54 3.83
C PRO A 95 29.73 -17.29 5.16
N PHE A 96 29.05 -16.68 6.12
CA PHE A 96 28.78 -17.28 7.43
C PHE A 96 27.64 -18.31 7.43
N ARG A 97 26.96 -18.54 6.30
CA ARG A 97 25.80 -19.44 6.24
C ARG A 97 26.01 -20.84 6.86
N PRO A 98 27.16 -21.49 6.66
CA PRO A 98 27.41 -22.81 7.28
C PRO A 98 27.43 -22.78 8.81
N ARG A 99 27.70 -21.63 9.41
CA ARG A 99 27.85 -21.40 10.84
C ARG A 99 26.55 -21.13 11.57
N ILE A 100 25.46 -20.81 10.86
CA ILE A 100 24.19 -20.42 11.45
C ILE A 100 23.05 -21.38 11.09
N LYS A 101 22.05 -21.44 11.96
CA LYS A 101 20.73 -22.02 11.71
C LYS A 101 19.70 -20.91 11.67
N ILE A 102 18.88 -20.87 10.63
CA ILE A 102 17.81 -19.91 10.44
C ILE A 102 16.49 -20.55 10.84
N MET A 103 15.86 -19.99 11.87
CA MET A 103 14.55 -20.41 12.35
C MET A 103 13.53 -19.32 12.03
N VAL A 104 12.33 -19.70 11.61
CA VAL A 104 11.25 -18.77 11.29
C VAL A 104 9.99 -19.15 12.04
N GLY A 105 9.19 -18.13 12.42
CA GLY A 105 7.91 -18.31 13.10
C GLY A 105 7.05 -17.05 13.05
N GLY A 106 5.81 -17.24 13.48
CA GLY A 106 4.78 -16.20 13.50
C GLY A 106 3.47 -16.70 12.88
N ALA A 107 2.35 -16.05 13.20
CA ALA A 107 1.03 -16.56 12.88
C ALA A 107 0.77 -16.92 11.41
N PRO A 108 1.27 -16.16 10.40
CA PRO A 108 1.03 -16.49 8.99
C PRO A 108 2.05 -17.50 8.42
N ILE A 109 3.08 -17.91 9.21
CA ILE A 109 4.16 -18.76 8.71
C ILE A 109 3.73 -20.23 8.79
N THR A 110 3.99 -20.97 7.72
CA THR A 110 3.74 -22.41 7.64
C THR A 110 5.04 -23.18 7.35
N GLN A 111 5.01 -24.50 7.53
CA GLN A 111 6.15 -25.34 7.19
C GLN A 111 6.49 -25.26 5.69
N GLU A 112 5.46 -25.26 4.83
CA GLU A 112 5.63 -25.16 3.39
C GLU A 112 6.32 -23.85 2.99
N PHE A 113 5.93 -22.74 3.62
CA PHE A 113 6.58 -21.44 3.37
C PHE A 113 8.03 -21.42 3.86
N ALA A 114 8.31 -21.97 5.04
CA ALA A 114 9.68 -22.07 5.56
C ALA A 114 10.59 -22.92 4.65
N ASP A 115 10.06 -24.02 4.12
CA ASP A 115 10.76 -24.89 3.19
C ASP A 115 11.01 -24.16 1.84
N GLU A 116 10.01 -23.42 1.34
CA GLU A 116 10.12 -22.62 0.11
C GLU A 116 11.23 -21.57 0.19
N ILE A 117 11.31 -20.85 1.33
CA ILE A 117 12.32 -19.78 1.51
C ILE A 117 13.69 -20.30 1.95
N GLY A 118 13.82 -21.59 2.25
CA GLY A 118 15.09 -22.24 2.62
C GLY A 118 15.50 -22.02 4.07
N ALA A 119 14.57 -21.76 4.98
CA ALA A 119 14.83 -21.74 6.41
C ALA A 119 15.19 -23.14 6.95
N ASP A 120 16.01 -23.22 8.01
CA ASP A 120 16.41 -24.50 8.59
C ASP A 120 15.31 -25.12 9.49
N ALA A 121 14.41 -24.31 10.01
CA ALA A 121 13.26 -24.76 10.78
C ALA A 121 12.13 -23.73 10.82
N TYR A 122 10.91 -24.26 10.84
CA TYR A 122 9.70 -23.55 11.25
C TYR A 122 9.27 -24.04 12.64
N THR A 123 8.71 -23.14 13.44
CA THR A 123 8.14 -23.47 14.74
C THR A 123 6.81 -22.76 14.94
N GLU A 124 5.80 -23.54 15.31
CA GLU A 124 4.42 -23.07 15.43
C GLU A 124 4.21 -22.16 16.65
N ASP A 125 4.98 -22.44 17.73
CA ASP A 125 4.88 -21.71 18.99
C ASP A 125 6.24 -21.52 19.69
N ALA A 126 6.24 -20.77 20.78
CA ALA A 126 7.45 -20.44 21.53
C ALA A 126 8.10 -21.67 22.23
N ALA A 127 7.30 -22.65 22.61
CA ALA A 127 7.82 -23.87 23.25
C ALA A 127 8.54 -24.75 22.23
N SER A 128 7.95 -24.98 21.08
CA SER A 128 8.55 -25.71 19.95
C SER A 128 9.80 -25.01 19.42
N ALA A 129 9.84 -23.66 19.46
CA ALA A 129 11.04 -22.90 19.10
C ALA A 129 12.21 -23.19 20.05
N ALA A 130 11.96 -23.17 21.35
CA ALA A 130 12.97 -23.51 22.34
C ALA A 130 13.45 -24.98 22.25
N GLU A 131 12.54 -25.93 22.01
CA GLU A 131 12.88 -27.34 21.78
C GLU A 131 13.75 -27.53 20.52
N GLN A 132 13.42 -26.79 19.42
CA GLN A 132 14.19 -26.90 18.18
C GLN A 132 15.61 -26.31 18.36
N ALA A 133 15.73 -25.14 19.01
CA ALA A 133 17.03 -24.56 19.34
C ALA A 133 17.87 -25.51 20.19
N LYS A 134 17.24 -26.18 21.19
CA LYS A 134 17.91 -27.18 22.04
C LYS A 134 18.38 -28.38 21.25
N LYS A 135 17.63 -28.88 20.25
CA LYS A 135 18.08 -29.94 19.34
C LYS A 135 19.37 -29.57 18.62
N TYR A 136 19.51 -28.29 18.18
CA TYR A 136 20.75 -27.81 17.56
C TYR A 136 21.92 -27.80 18.57
N ALA A 137 21.68 -27.36 19.80
CA ALA A 137 22.71 -27.40 20.85
C ALA A 137 23.12 -28.82 21.21
N ASP A 138 22.14 -29.72 21.46
CA ASP A 138 22.36 -31.12 21.85
C ASP A 138 23.06 -31.95 20.74
N SER A 139 22.88 -31.57 19.47
CA SER A 139 23.61 -32.13 18.33
C SER A 139 25.10 -31.75 18.29
N GLY A 140 25.52 -30.81 19.14
CA GLY A 140 26.85 -30.24 19.14
C GLY A 140 27.08 -29.18 18.06
N PHE A 141 26.05 -28.85 17.27
CA PHE A 141 26.17 -27.83 16.21
C PHE A 141 26.59 -26.48 16.78
N CYS A 142 25.88 -25.97 17.79
CA CYS A 142 26.16 -24.65 18.35
C CYS A 142 27.59 -24.54 18.88
N ALA A 143 28.08 -25.58 19.57
CA ALA A 143 29.46 -25.60 20.11
C ALA A 143 30.52 -25.59 19.00
N LYS A 144 30.33 -26.39 17.94
CA LYS A 144 31.24 -26.46 16.79
C LYS A 144 31.24 -25.17 15.98
N ALA A 145 30.04 -24.59 15.73
CA ALA A 145 29.88 -23.33 15.02
C ALA A 145 30.54 -22.16 15.75
N ALA A 146 30.33 -22.07 17.08
CA ALA A 146 30.97 -21.06 17.90
C ALA A 146 32.50 -21.26 18.01
N ALA A 147 33.01 -22.48 17.86
CA ALA A 147 34.43 -22.76 17.77
C ALA A 147 35.05 -22.48 16.39
N GLY A 148 34.26 -22.07 15.41
CA GLY A 148 34.72 -21.76 14.05
C GLY A 148 34.95 -22.98 13.15
N GLU A 149 34.44 -24.17 13.53
CA GLU A 149 34.62 -25.40 12.73
C GLU A 149 33.95 -25.32 11.35
N PHE A 150 32.99 -24.41 11.19
CA PHE A 150 32.25 -24.16 9.94
C PHE A 150 32.62 -22.87 9.26
N ASP A 151 33.64 -22.14 9.77
CA ASP A 151 34.13 -20.93 9.09
C ASP A 151 34.85 -21.32 7.80
N LEU A 152 34.59 -20.57 6.74
CA LEU A 152 35.30 -20.77 5.45
C LEU A 152 36.79 -20.42 5.62
N THR A 153 37.64 -21.23 5.03
CA THR A 153 39.07 -20.93 4.88
C THR A 153 39.27 -19.73 3.95
N GLU A 154 40.43 -19.08 3.99
CA GLU A 154 40.73 -17.95 3.10
C GLU A 154 40.58 -18.33 1.60
N GLU A 155 40.93 -19.57 1.23
CA GLU A 155 40.76 -20.06 -0.15
C GLU A 155 39.28 -20.25 -0.50
N GLU A 156 38.47 -20.80 0.40
CA GLU A 156 37.03 -21.01 0.23
C GLU A 156 36.29 -19.67 0.21
N LEU A 157 36.70 -18.71 1.04
CA LEU A 157 36.10 -17.36 1.06
C LEU A 157 36.37 -16.64 -0.28
N LYS A 158 37.61 -16.74 -0.78
CA LYS A 158 37.96 -16.16 -2.09
C LYS A 158 37.19 -16.84 -3.23
N ALA A 159 37.07 -18.14 -3.20
CA ALA A 159 36.27 -18.90 -4.18
C ALA A 159 34.78 -18.54 -4.10
N PHE A 160 34.24 -18.30 -2.90
CA PHE A 160 32.88 -17.84 -2.68
C PHE A 160 32.66 -16.43 -3.27
N GLU A 161 33.58 -15.50 -3.01
CA GLU A 161 33.52 -14.14 -3.57
C GLU A 161 33.63 -14.14 -5.09
N GLU A 162 34.55 -14.95 -5.66
CA GLU A 162 34.69 -15.11 -7.12
C GLU A 162 33.43 -15.73 -7.76
N LYS A 163 32.83 -16.75 -7.10
CA LYS A 163 31.58 -17.36 -7.56
C LYS A 163 30.43 -16.35 -7.50
N ARG A 164 30.31 -15.58 -6.43
CA ARG A 164 29.28 -14.53 -6.27
C ARG A 164 29.44 -13.40 -7.30
N ALA A 165 30.67 -13.02 -7.61
CA ALA A 165 30.97 -12.06 -8.67
C ALA A 165 30.60 -12.61 -10.05
N ALA A 166 30.87 -13.91 -10.28
CA ALA A 166 30.49 -14.61 -11.52
C ALA A 166 28.96 -14.76 -11.64
N GLU A 167 28.28 -15.13 -10.58
CA GLU A 167 26.81 -15.26 -10.51
C GLU A 167 26.12 -13.91 -10.71
N LYS A 168 26.62 -12.83 -10.12
CA LYS A 168 26.15 -11.46 -10.42
C LYS A 168 26.37 -11.08 -11.88
N THR A 169 27.49 -11.49 -12.46
CA THR A 169 27.79 -11.25 -13.88
C THR A 169 26.93 -12.16 -14.78
N GLU A 170 26.65 -13.38 -14.34
CA GLU A 170 25.81 -14.35 -15.04
C GLU A 170 24.31 -14.01 -14.86
N ALA A 171 23.86 -13.52 -13.70
CA ALA A 171 22.52 -12.98 -13.50
C ALA A 171 22.31 -11.75 -14.38
N ALA A 172 23.28 -10.83 -14.41
CA ALA A 172 23.28 -9.71 -15.34
C ALA A 172 23.36 -10.14 -16.83
N SER A 173 23.93 -11.32 -17.12
CA SER A 173 23.96 -11.89 -18.46
C SER A 173 22.75 -12.78 -18.78
N LYS A 174 22.11 -13.42 -17.76
CA LYS A 174 20.85 -14.16 -17.88
C LYS A 174 19.64 -13.23 -17.93
N GLU A 175 19.68 -12.07 -17.31
CA GLU A 175 18.77 -10.95 -17.59
C GLU A 175 18.85 -10.50 -19.06
N LYS A 176 20.02 -10.70 -19.72
CA LYS A 176 20.22 -10.50 -21.16
C LYS A 176 19.81 -11.69 -22.03
N ALA A 177 19.46 -12.85 -21.46
CA ALA A 177 19.18 -14.11 -22.18
C ALA A 177 17.80 -14.72 -21.87
N ALA A 178 16.86 -13.96 -21.32
CA ALA A 178 15.44 -14.36 -21.23
C ALA A 178 14.78 -14.34 -22.64
N PRO A 179 13.73 -15.18 -22.88
CA PRO A 179 13.22 -15.42 -24.23
C PRO A 179 12.75 -14.13 -24.88
N VAL A 180 13.13 -13.97 -26.15
CA VAL A 180 12.82 -12.87 -27.06
C VAL A 180 12.15 -11.68 -26.38
N LYS A 181 12.96 -10.83 -25.72
CA LYS A 181 12.52 -9.49 -25.36
C LYS A 181 12.21 -8.78 -26.68
N GLU A 182 10.95 -8.44 -26.93
CA GLU A 182 10.67 -7.28 -27.78
C GLU A 182 11.68 -6.21 -27.37
N ALA A 183 12.35 -5.62 -28.37
CA ALA A 183 13.43 -4.69 -28.12
C ALA A 183 12.94 -3.64 -27.12
N ALA A 184 13.50 -3.65 -25.92
CA ALA A 184 13.10 -2.72 -24.86
C ALA A 184 13.17 -1.30 -25.45
N VAL A 185 12.07 -0.57 -25.32
CA VAL A 185 11.97 0.80 -25.82
C VAL A 185 13.14 1.61 -25.29
N GLN A 186 13.94 2.18 -26.18
CA GLN A 186 15.01 3.09 -25.79
C GLN A 186 14.40 4.44 -25.41
N VAL A 187 14.40 4.73 -24.14
CA VAL A 187 14.04 6.05 -23.62
C VAL A 187 15.28 6.91 -23.61
N ASN A 188 15.26 8.04 -24.31
CA ASN A 188 16.38 8.97 -24.42
C ASN A 188 15.97 10.31 -23.78
N PHE A 189 15.73 10.32 -22.48
CA PHE A 189 15.43 11.54 -21.76
C PHE A 189 16.71 12.38 -21.60
N ASP A 190 16.65 13.62 -22.04
CA ASP A 190 17.68 14.63 -21.85
C ASP A 190 17.00 15.95 -21.51
N LYS A 191 17.01 16.30 -20.23
CA LYS A 191 16.32 17.49 -19.71
C LYS A 191 16.73 18.78 -20.45
N THR A 192 17.93 18.86 -20.98
CA THR A 192 18.42 20.06 -21.68
C THR A 192 17.77 20.26 -23.06
N LYS A 193 17.11 19.24 -23.58
CA LYS A 193 16.41 19.26 -24.88
C LYS A 193 14.91 19.48 -24.76
N VAL A 194 14.39 19.53 -23.54
CA VAL A 194 12.96 19.72 -23.30
C VAL A 194 12.66 21.21 -23.18
N ASP A 195 11.80 21.72 -24.03
CA ASP A 195 11.39 23.12 -24.02
C ASP A 195 10.13 23.32 -23.16
N ILE A 196 10.35 23.66 -21.88
CA ILE A 196 9.26 23.96 -20.93
C ILE A 196 8.68 25.38 -21.07
N SER A 197 9.32 26.26 -21.84
CA SER A 197 8.89 27.66 -21.95
C SER A 197 7.49 27.84 -22.57
N LYS A 198 6.98 26.82 -23.24
CA LYS A 198 5.65 26.78 -23.86
C LYS A 198 4.54 26.36 -22.92
N VAL A 199 4.88 25.82 -21.74
CA VAL A 199 3.89 25.40 -20.75
C VAL A 199 3.43 26.62 -19.97
N ARG A 200 2.18 27.03 -20.20
CA ARG A 200 1.53 28.04 -19.37
C ARG A 200 1.06 27.40 -18.06
N LEU A 201 1.51 27.95 -16.96
CA LEU A 201 1.09 27.53 -15.63
C LEU A 201 0.04 28.50 -15.08
N PRO A 202 -1.19 28.03 -14.83
CA PRO A 202 -2.22 28.84 -14.17
C PRO A 202 -1.88 29.05 -12.70
N GLY A 203 -2.45 30.12 -12.13
CA GLY A 203 -2.30 30.47 -10.73
C GLY A 203 -3.63 30.65 -10.01
N PRO A 204 -3.59 31.27 -8.83
CA PRO A 204 -4.80 31.63 -8.09
C PRO A 204 -5.79 32.41 -8.95
N GLY A 205 -7.08 32.07 -8.83
CA GLY A 205 -8.15 32.66 -9.62
C GLY A 205 -8.30 32.12 -11.05
N GLU A 206 -7.36 31.27 -11.51
CA GLU A 206 -7.47 30.54 -12.78
C GLU A 206 -7.74 29.04 -12.55
N GLY A 207 -8.03 28.60 -11.31
CA GLY A 207 -8.35 27.23 -10.95
C GLY A 207 -7.17 26.26 -11.05
N TYR A 208 -5.93 26.75 -11.13
CA TYR A 208 -4.69 25.97 -11.26
C TYR A 208 -4.65 24.96 -12.43
N LYS A 209 -5.70 24.92 -13.29
CA LYS A 209 -5.79 24.05 -14.45
C LYS A 209 -6.58 24.70 -15.60
N LEU A 210 -5.90 24.98 -16.70
CA LEU A 210 -6.49 25.71 -17.83
C LEU A 210 -7.44 24.88 -18.69
N ASN A 211 -7.15 23.58 -18.85
CA ASN A 211 -7.89 22.68 -19.75
C ASN A 211 -8.83 21.73 -18.98
N TRP A 212 -9.48 22.25 -17.93
CA TRP A 212 -10.32 21.41 -17.07
C TRP A 212 -11.52 20.79 -17.82
N GLU A 213 -12.17 21.54 -18.71
CA GLU A 213 -13.30 21.01 -19.50
C GLU A 213 -12.87 19.85 -20.43
N GLU A 214 -11.70 19.98 -21.06
CA GLU A 214 -11.12 18.90 -21.85
C GLU A 214 -10.79 17.67 -20.97
N THR A 215 -10.28 17.90 -19.78
CA THR A 215 -9.99 16.85 -18.81
C THR A 215 -11.27 16.14 -18.37
N LYS A 216 -12.34 16.85 -18.05
CA LYS A 216 -13.64 16.25 -17.72
C LYS A 216 -14.18 15.40 -18.87
N GLU A 217 -14.02 15.84 -20.12
CA GLU A 217 -14.46 15.08 -21.28
C GLU A 217 -13.69 13.74 -21.41
N LYS A 218 -12.38 13.75 -21.13
CA LYS A 218 -11.58 12.51 -21.09
C LYS A 218 -12.04 11.59 -19.96
N PHE A 219 -12.36 12.10 -18.78
CA PHE A 219 -12.93 11.29 -17.71
C PHE A 219 -14.28 10.71 -18.09
N ARG A 220 -15.20 11.48 -18.71
CA ARG A 220 -16.48 10.96 -19.22
C ARG A 220 -16.27 9.81 -20.19
N ASN A 221 -15.33 9.96 -21.11
CA ASN A 221 -14.99 8.92 -22.07
C ASN A 221 -14.37 7.68 -21.41
N TYR A 222 -13.53 7.87 -20.40
CA TYR A 222 -12.95 6.76 -19.61
C TYR A 222 -14.04 5.94 -18.92
N TRP A 223 -14.96 6.59 -18.20
CA TRP A 223 -16.06 5.92 -17.53
C TRP A 223 -17.04 5.27 -18.51
N ALA A 224 -17.23 5.85 -19.67
CA ALA A 224 -18.06 5.27 -20.74
C ALA A 224 -17.34 4.17 -21.54
N HIS A 225 -16.09 3.81 -21.21
CA HIS A 225 -15.24 2.91 -21.99
C HIS A 225 -15.06 3.33 -23.46
N LYS A 226 -15.01 4.64 -23.70
CA LYS A 226 -14.89 5.28 -25.04
C LYS A 226 -13.68 6.19 -25.12
N ASN A 227 -12.71 6.03 -24.24
CA ASN A 227 -11.51 6.83 -24.28
C ASN A 227 -10.79 6.68 -25.63
N THR A 228 -10.16 7.74 -26.10
CA THR A 228 -9.41 7.81 -27.36
C THR A 228 -8.09 8.52 -27.11
N GLY A 229 -7.14 8.32 -28.01
CA GLY A 229 -5.79 8.86 -27.86
C GLY A 229 -4.96 8.06 -26.87
N ARG A 230 -4.11 8.72 -26.12
CA ARG A 230 -3.29 8.10 -25.08
C ARG A 230 -4.11 7.71 -23.83
N PRO A 231 -3.58 6.83 -22.96
CA PRO A 231 -4.19 6.60 -21.64
C PRO A 231 -4.44 7.89 -20.87
N LEU A 232 -5.40 7.87 -19.93
CA LEU A 232 -5.51 8.94 -18.94
C LEU A 232 -4.26 8.90 -18.05
N MET A 233 -3.69 10.07 -17.79
CA MET A 233 -2.42 10.18 -17.07
C MET A 233 -2.51 11.29 -16.02
N CYS A 234 -2.40 10.93 -14.76
CA CYS A 234 -2.21 11.89 -13.69
C CYS A 234 -0.73 12.21 -13.59
N VAL A 235 -0.36 13.42 -13.98
CA VAL A 235 1.00 13.94 -14.00
C VAL A 235 1.05 15.24 -13.21
N ILE A 236 1.67 15.19 -12.03
CA ILE A 236 1.91 16.40 -11.22
C ILE A 236 3.40 16.69 -11.26
N ALA A 237 3.74 17.92 -11.61
CA ALA A 237 5.12 18.37 -11.67
C ALA A 237 5.35 19.55 -10.75
N ARG A 238 6.54 19.64 -10.18
CA ARG A 238 6.97 20.82 -9.46
C ARG A 238 7.13 22.00 -10.43
N ARG A 239 6.74 23.17 -10.00
CA ARG A 239 7.01 24.37 -10.79
C ARG A 239 8.52 24.60 -10.92
N PRO A 240 9.00 25.09 -12.06
CA PRO A 240 10.43 25.19 -12.35
C PRO A 240 11.25 26.03 -11.34
N GLU A 241 10.59 26.99 -10.69
CA GLU A 241 11.19 27.86 -9.68
C GLU A 241 11.44 27.17 -8.33
N ILE A 242 10.95 25.94 -8.14
CA ILE A 242 11.10 25.15 -6.90
C ILE A 242 12.29 24.20 -7.06
N GLU A 243 13.47 24.66 -6.66
CA GLU A 243 14.71 23.87 -6.81
C GLU A 243 15.15 23.12 -5.53
N GLN A 244 14.69 23.56 -4.37
CA GLN A 244 15.13 23.04 -3.07
C GLN A 244 13.99 22.97 -2.07
N TYR A 245 14.11 22.06 -1.10
CA TYR A 245 13.27 22.06 0.10
C TYR A 245 13.62 23.23 1.03
N SER A 246 12.75 23.54 1.99
CA SER A 246 12.96 24.62 2.97
C SER A 246 14.23 24.44 3.80
N ASP A 247 14.71 23.21 3.98
CA ASP A 247 15.96 22.87 4.66
C ASP A 247 17.20 22.95 3.74
N GLY A 248 17.01 23.35 2.48
CA GLY A 248 18.07 23.46 1.48
C GLY A 248 18.41 22.17 0.74
N THR A 249 17.75 21.06 1.04
CA THR A 249 17.94 19.79 0.32
C THR A 249 17.43 19.95 -1.11
N PRO A 250 18.19 19.54 -2.15
CA PRO A 250 17.70 19.52 -3.53
C PRO A 250 16.47 18.65 -3.67
N VAL A 251 15.49 19.12 -4.40
CA VAL A 251 14.29 18.34 -4.69
C VAL A 251 14.60 17.39 -5.85
N ASP A 252 14.90 16.16 -5.55
CA ASP A 252 14.91 15.05 -6.49
C ASP A 252 13.55 14.35 -6.45
N GLY A 253 13.05 13.92 -7.55
CA GLY A 253 11.69 13.42 -7.72
C GLY A 253 11.21 12.57 -6.53
N GLY A 254 10.29 13.10 -5.77
CA GLY A 254 9.68 12.44 -4.63
C GLY A 254 8.35 11.81 -5.00
N TYR A 255 7.92 10.87 -4.18
CA TYR A 255 6.72 10.09 -4.37
C TYR A 255 5.44 10.83 -3.98
N LEU A 256 4.47 10.90 -4.88
CA LEU A 256 3.16 11.52 -4.67
C LEU A 256 2.24 10.80 -3.67
N GLY A 257 2.58 9.62 -3.23
CA GLY A 257 1.70 8.80 -2.39
C GLY A 257 1.30 9.41 -1.05
N GLN A 258 1.77 10.61 -0.73
CA GLN A 258 1.52 11.25 0.55
C GLN A 258 0.89 12.65 0.46
N ILE A 259 0.54 13.13 -0.74
CA ILE A 259 -0.18 14.42 -0.87
C ILE A 259 -1.49 14.37 -0.07
N CYS A 260 -2.17 13.24 -0.11
CA CYS A 260 -3.39 12.99 0.65
C CYS A 260 -3.19 13.02 2.18
N GLN A 261 -1.96 12.83 2.66
CA GLN A 261 -1.62 12.79 4.08
C GLN A 261 -0.99 14.10 4.59
N GLY A 262 -0.99 15.17 3.78
CA GLY A 262 -0.53 16.49 4.20
C GLY A 262 0.98 16.61 4.40
N LYS A 263 1.80 15.76 3.81
CA LYS A 263 3.24 15.96 3.72
C LYS A 263 3.55 16.86 2.52
N TYR A 264 3.46 18.15 2.74
CA TYR A 264 3.84 19.15 1.75
C TYR A 264 5.33 19.42 1.86
N TYR A 265 6.05 19.19 0.79
CA TYR A 265 7.47 19.60 0.71
C TYR A 265 7.56 21.13 0.73
N ASN A 266 8.52 21.66 1.47
CA ASN A 266 8.80 23.11 1.56
C ASN A 266 7.68 23.98 2.13
N MET A 267 6.80 23.41 2.92
CA MET A 267 5.77 24.22 3.56
C MET A 267 6.45 25.18 4.57
N PRO A 268 6.15 26.50 4.48
CA PRO A 268 6.64 27.45 5.45
C PRO A 268 6.24 27.09 6.89
N ASP A 269 7.08 27.41 7.89
CA ASP A 269 6.82 27.09 9.29
C ASP A 269 5.46 27.61 9.78
N GLU A 270 5.02 28.75 9.27
CA GLU A 270 3.72 29.33 9.59
C GLU A 270 2.52 28.50 9.10
N LEU A 271 2.72 27.65 8.10
CA LEU A 271 1.69 26.73 7.59
C LEU A 271 1.76 25.34 8.22
N MET A 272 2.88 24.99 8.88
CA MET A 272 2.97 23.72 9.63
C MET A 272 1.90 23.65 10.72
N TRP A 273 1.34 22.47 10.95
CA TRP A 273 0.34 22.28 11.99
C TRP A 273 0.94 22.37 13.37
N LYS A 274 0.23 23.00 14.27
CA LYS A 274 0.61 23.18 15.68
C LYS A 274 0.22 21.99 16.53
N ASP A 275 -0.90 21.39 16.18
CA ASP A 275 -1.50 20.23 16.84
C ASP A 275 -2.43 19.50 15.87
N MET A 276 -3.06 18.43 16.34
CA MET A 276 -3.95 17.60 15.53
C MET A 276 -5.26 18.31 15.17
N GLU A 277 -5.71 19.27 15.95
CA GLU A 277 -6.88 20.08 15.63
C GLU A 277 -6.57 21.01 14.45
N ASP A 278 -5.44 21.71 14.47
CA ASP A 278 -4.96 22.52 13.35
C ASP A 278 -4.74 21.68 12.07
N LYS A 279 -4.22 20.44 12.23
CA LYS A 279 -3.97 19.57 11.09
C LYS A 279 -5.24 19.09 10.40
N TYR A 280 -6.21 18.57 11.17
CA TYR A 280 -7.34 17.81 10.65
C TYR A 280 -8.68 18.55 10.69
N GLN A 281 -8.81 19.66 11.42
CA GLN A 281 -10.11 20.21 11.77
C GLN A 281 -10.25 21.74 11.60
N ASP A 282 -9.17 22.44 11.27
CA ASP A 282 -9.21 23.88 10.95
C ASP A 282 -9.34 24.06 9.43
N PRO A 283 -10.52 24.49 8.92
CA PRO A 283 -10.75 24.59 7.47
C PRO A 283 -9.86 25.64 6.79
N GLN A 284 -9.56 26.76 7.46
CA GLN A 284 -8.69 27.79 6.88
C GLN A 284 -7.28 27.26 6.72
N ARG A 285 -6.76 26.59 7.73
CA ARG A 285 -5.40 26.02 7.74
C ARG A 285 -5.26 24.91 6.71
N ILE A 286 -6.27 24.04 6.60
CA ILE A 286 -6.30 22.95 5.61
C ILE A 286 -6.26 23.56 4.19
N VAL A 287 -7.09 24.54 3.92
CA VAL A 287 -7.16 25.20 2.60
C VAL A 287 -5.89 25.98 2.29
N ASP A 288 -5.32 26.70 3.25
CA ASP A 288 -4.09 27.46 3.05
C ASP A 288 -2.90 26.56 2.72
N ARG A 289 -2.77 25.42 3.41
CA ARG A 289 -1.77 24.40 3.10
C ARG A 289 -1.93 23.87 1.67
N TYR A 290 -3.15 23.57 1.27
CA TYR A 290 -3.40 23.04 -0.06
C TYR A 290 -3.18 24.11 -1.16
N ARG A 291 -3.50 25.36 -0.91
CA ARG A 291 -3.15 26.47 -1.83
C ARG A 291 -1.64 26.57 -2.02
N PHE A 292 -0.87 26.47 -0.94
CA PHE A 292 0.58 26.43 -1.04
C PHE A 292 1.06 25.29 -1.93
N PHE A 293 0.46 24.09 -1.79
CA PHE A 293 0.76 22.97 -2.69
C PHE A 293 0.43 23.33 -4.14
N CYS A 294 -0.72 23.89 -4.42
CA CYS A 294 -1.11 24.31 -5.77
C CYS A 294 -0.20 25.41 -6.35
N ASP A 295 0.29 26.32 -5.49
CA ASP A 295 1.22 27.40 -5.90
C ASP A 295 2.61 26.85 -6.26
N THR A 296 3.00 25.71 -5.74
CA THR A 296 4.31 25.08 -5.97
C THR A 296 4.28 23.96 -7.02
N HIS A 297 3.09 23.53 -7.46
CA HIS A 297 2.93 22.42 -8.39
C HIS A 297 2.10 22.80 -9.63
N ALA A 298 2.25 21.99 -10.66
CA ALA A 298 1.51 22.08 -11.91
C ALA A 298 0.77 20.77 -12.17
N PHE A 299 -0.51 20.89 -12.49
CA PHE A 299 -1.39 19.76 -12.77
C PHE A 299 -1.49 19.54 -14.29
N LEU A 300 -0.71 18.57 -14.79
CA LEU A 300 -0.60 18.25 -16.21
C LEU A 300 -1.34 16.95 -16.54
N GLY A 301 -1.46 16.64 -17.84
CA GLY A 301 -2.29 15.51 -18.25
C GLY A 301 -3.73 15.65 -17.73
N GLU A 302 -4.25 14.61 -17.11
CA GLU A 302 -5.59 14.59 -16.50
C GLU A 302 -5.57 14.83 -14.98
N SER A 303 -4.40 15.16 -14.38
CA SER A 303 -4.37 15.62 -12.99
C SER A 303 -5.08 16.96 -12.83
N PHE A 304 -5.66 17.19 -11.68
CA PHE A 304 -6.38 18.42 -11.36
C PHE A 304 -6.26 18.69 -9.85
N PRO A 305 -6.38 19.97 -9.43
CA PRO A 305 -6.31 20.32 -8.03
C PRO A 305 -7.55 19.83 -7.29
N ASN A 306 -7.34 19.00 -6.26
CA ASN A 306 -8.39 18.35 -5.52
C ASN A 306 -7.96 18.14 -4.06
N LEU A 307 -8.63 18.80 -3.13
CA LEU A 307 -8.30 18.79 -1.71
C LEU A 307 -8.97 17.62 -1.00
N ASN A 308 -8.18 16.80 -0.34
CA ASN A 308 -8.69 15.80 0.60
C ASN A 308 -9.04 16.45 1.96
N VAL A 309 -10.29 16.31 2.36
CA VAL A 309 -10.80 16.72 3.68
C VAL A 309 -11.37 15.49 4.35
N ASP A 310 -10.52 14.78 5.09
CA ASP A 310 -10.85 13.45 5.60
C ASP A 310 -10.46 13.27 7.07
N PHE A 311 -11.25 12.51 7.79
CA PHE A 311 -10.96 12.05 9.15
C PHE A 311 -10.33 10.64 9.19
N GLY A 312 -9.76 10.21 8.08
CA GLY A 312 -9.14 8.91 7.87
C GLY A 312 -10.09 7.92 7.19
N PRO A 313 -9.52 6.88 6.55
CA PRO A 313 -10.30 5.84 5.92
C PRO A 313 -11.18 5.14 6.97
N GLY A 314 -12.48 5.04 6.70
CA GLY A 314 -13.44 4.44 7.63
C GLY A 314 -14.22 5.45 8.47
N SER A 315 -14.31 6.71 8.06
CA SER A 315 -15.07 7.75 8.77
C SER A 315 -16.51 7.33 9.13
N LEU A 316 -17.15 6.46 8.33
CA LEU A 316 -18.49 5.93 8.59
C LEU A 316 -18.56 5.20 9.95
N ALA A 317 -17.51 4.48 10.36
CA ALA A 317 -17.48 3.85 11.69
C ALA A 317 -17.62 4.88 12.83
N ALA A 318 -17.04 6.08 12.68
CA ALA A 318 -17.20 7.14 13.66
C ALA A 318 -18.64 7.70 13.70
N TYR A 319 -19.31 7.76 12.55
CA TYR A 319 -20.71 8.19 12.50
C TYR A 319 -21.66 7.14 13.08
N LEU A 320 -21.20 5.90 13.18
CA LEU A 320 -21.95 4.78 13.77
C LEU A 320 -21.53 4.46 15.22
N GLY A 321 -20.60 5.25 15.81
CA GLY A 321 -20.33 5.16 17.25
C GLY A 321 -18.86 5.12 17.67
N SER A 322 -17.91 4.86 16.77
CA SER A 322 -16.49 4.88 17.11
C SER A 322 -15.98 6.27 17.49
N GLU A 323 -15.01 6.31 18.39
CA GLU A 323 -14.24 7.52 18.66
C GLU A 323 -13.01 7.57 17.75
N ILE A 324 -12.69 8.77 17.24
CA ILE A 324 -11.53 8.99 16.39
C ILE A 324 -10.33 9.39 17.25
N GLY A 325 -9.21 8.71 17.03
CA GLY A 325 -7.90 9.07 17.57
C GLY A 325 -7.00 9.63 16.48
N PHE A 326 -6.80 10.94 16.45
CA PHE A 326 -5.89 11.59 15.51
C PHE A 326 -4.46 11.50 16.00
N LYS A 327 -3.53 11.13 15.10
CA LYS A 327 -2.09 11.14 15.31
C LYS A 327 -1.40 11.85 14.13
N GLU A 328 -0.11 12.07 14.25
CA GLU A 328 0.63 12.79 13.22
C GLU A 328 0.61 12.08 11.87
N ASP A 329 0.79 10.76 11.87
CA ASP A 329 0.93 9.97 10.64
C ASP A 329 -0.31 9.15 10.28
N THR A 330 -1.32 9.07 11.15
CA THR A 330 -2.47 8.21 10.95
C THR A 330 -3.67 8.60 11.81
N VAL A 331 -4.82 8.03 11.48
CA VAL A 331 -6.06 8.15 12.25
C VAL A 331 -6.55 6.76 12.63
N TRP A 332 -7.03 6.60 13.85
CA TRP A 332 -7.54 5.33 14.37
C TRP A 332 -9.01 5.44 14.77
N PHE A 333 -9.77 4.41 14.48
CA PHE A 333 -11.14 4.24 14.96
C PHE A 333 -11.13 3.28 16.15
N ASN A 334 -11.54 3.77 17.32
CA ASN A 334 -11.51 2.96 18.53
C ASN A 334 -12.73 2.06 18.57
N LYS A 335 -12.53 0.76 18.75
CA LYS A 335 -13.66 -0.16 18.90
C LYS A 335 -14.58 0.28 20.03
N CYS A 336 -15.88 0.14 19.82
CA CYS A 336 -16.92 0.59 20.74
C CYS A 336 -17.97 -0.49 21.04
N LEU A 337 -17.86 -1.66 20.44
CA LEU A 337 -18.76 -2.79 20.61
C LEU A 337 -18.03 -3.99 21.21
N ASP A 338 -18.54 -4.52 22.33
CA ASP A 338 -18.02 -5.73 22.97
C ASP A 338 -18.71 -7.02 22.42
N GLY A 339 -19.79 -6.88 21.67
CA GLY A 339 -20.57 -7.94 21.04
C GLY A 339 -21.77 -7.33 20.32
N TRP A 340 -22.62 -8.16 19.72
CA TRP A 340 -23.80 -7.70 18.98
C TRP A 340 -25.09 -7.71 19.82
N ASP A 341 -25.09 -8.35 21.00
CA ASP A 341 -26.29 -8.45 21.83
C ASP A 341 -26.67 -7.11 22.45
N GLY A 342 -27.91 -6.72 22.23
CA GLY A 342 -28.43 -5.43 22.72
C GLY A 342 -27.94 -4.21 21.92
N VAL A 343 -27.12 -4.40 20.89
CA VAL A 343 -26.71 -3.31 19.98
C VAL A 343 -27.91 -2.93 19.10
N PRO A 344 -28.36 -1.66 19.12
CA PRO A 344 -29.44 -1.21 18.26
C PRO A 344 -29.08 -1.33 16.79
N LYS A 345 -30.09 -1.29 15.92
CA LYS A 345 -29.86 -1.23 14.47
C LYS A 345 -28.97 -0.04 14.13
N LEU A 346 -27.93 -0.28 13.32
CA LEU A 346 -27.10 0.78 12.75
C LEU A 346 -27.97 1.63 11.82
N GLN A 347 -28.02 2.92 12.06
CA GLN A 347 -28.89 3.83 11.31
C GLN A 347 -28.27 5.22 11.18
N PHE A 348 -28.72 5.96 10.19
CA PHE A 348 -28.31 7.35 9.99
C PHE A 348 -28.67 8.21 11.20
N ASP A 349 -27.67 8.91 11.73
CA ASP A 349 -27.83 9.89 12.80
C ASP A 349 -27.22 11.24 12.39
N PRO A 350 -28.04 12.20 11.93
CA PRO A 350 -27.58 13.53 11.55
C PRO A 350 -27.03 14.34 12.72
N GLU A 351 -27.32 13.94 13.97
CA GLU A 351 -26.84 14.60 15.18
C GLU A 351 -25.53 14.00 15.72
N ASN A 352 -25.02 12.92 15.12
CA ASN A 352 -23.72 12.36 15.50
C ASN A 352 -22.63 13.42 15.47
N LYS A 353 -21.84 13.52 16.55
CA LYS A 353 -20.85 14.58 16.71
C LYS A 353 -19.75 14.59 15.64
N TRP A 354 -19.28 13.39 15.23
CA TRP A 354 -18.22 13.26 14.23
C TRP A 354 -18.74 13.55 12.83
N PHE A 355 -19.93 13.07 12.48
CA PHE A 355 -20.57 13.40 11.24
C PHE A 355 -20.80 14.91 11.09
N LYS A 356 -21.42 15.54 12.11
CA LYS A 356 -21.65 17.01 12.09
C LYS A 356 -20.35 17.79 11.94
N LYS A 357 -19.30 17.38 12.65
CA LYS A 357 -18.00 18.04 12.59
C LYS A 357 -17.40 17.91 11.19
N HIS A 358 -17.42 16.70 10.63
CA HIS A 358 -16.84 16.41 9.32
C HIS A 358 -17.58 17.10 8.17
N ILE A 359 -18.91 16.96 8.11
CA ILE A 359 -19.70 17.62 7.05
C ILE A 359 -19.59 19.15 7.07
N ASN A 360 -19.52 19.76 8.28
CA ASN A 360 -19.30 21.19 8.40
C ASN A 360 -17.89 21.59 7.97
N LEU A 361 -16.88 20.80 8.29
CA LEU A 361 -15.50 21.01 7.83
C LEU A 361 -15.42 20.98 6.30
N VAL A 362 -16.01 19.96 5.67
CA VAL A 362 -16.05 19.80 4.21
C VAL A 362 -16.75 21.00 3.57
N LYS A 363 -17.90 21.43 4.10
CA LYS A 363 -18.62 22.61 3.60
C LYS A 363 -17.79 23.89 3.72
N SER A 364 -17.11 24.10 4.85
CA SER A 364 -16.23 25.26 5.06
C SER A 364 -15.03 25.23 4.12
N CYS A 365 -14.39 24.08 3.94
CA CYS A 365 -13.29 23.93 2.98
C CYS A 365 -13.77 24.18 1.54
N ARG A 366 -14.96 23.69 1.16
CA ARG A 366 -15.54 23.93 -0.17
C ARG A 366 -15.82 25.40 -0.43
N GLU A 367 -16.34 26.12 0.57
CA GLU A 367 -16.55 27.57 0.49
C GLU A 367 -15.23 28.32 0.34
N LEU A 368 -14.22 27.99 1.15
CA LEU A 368 -12.90 28.60 1.10
C LEU A 368 -12.13 28.26 -0.19
N ALA A 369 -12.31 27.08 -0.75
CA ALA A 369 -11.71 26.65 -2.01
C ALA A 369 -12.24 27.49 -3.20
N GLY A 370 -13.51 27.89 -3.15
CA GLY A 370 -14.13 28.63 -4.25
C GLY A 370 -14.05 27.88 -5.58
N ASN A 371 -13.47 28.50 -6.58
CA ASN A 371 -13.23 27.90 -7.90
C ASN A 371 -11.77 27.50 -8.13
N ASP A 372 -10.92 27.60 -7.11
CA ASP A 372 -9.50 27.30 -7.27
C ASP A 372 -9.23 25.79 -7.35
N PHE A 373 -9.99 24.98 -6.59
CA PHE A 373 -9.85 23.52 -6.58
C PHE A 373 -11.10 22.81 -6.05
N TYR A 374 -11.17 21.52 -6.34
CA TYR A 374 -12.21 20.64 -5.83
C TYR A 374 -11.95 20.30 -4.34
N VAL A 375 -13.02 19.97 -3.64
CA VAL A 375 -12.98 19.25 -2.36
C VAL A 375 -13.57 17.88 -2.62
N ASP A 376 -12.89 16.83 -2.23
CA ASP A 376 -13.26 15.47 -2.58
C ASP A 376 -14.31 14.83 -1.67
N MET A 377 -14.75 13.65 -2.08
CA MET A 377 -15.54 12.75 -1.26
C MET A 377 -14.64 12.12 -0.19
N PRO A 378 -14.99 12.25 1.11
CA PRO A 378 -14.28 11.53 2.16
C PRO A 378 -14.32 10.02 1.99
N ASP A 379 -13.30 9.33 2.48
CA ASP A 379 -13.28 7.88 2.49
C ASP A 379 -14.17 7.35 3.63
N LEU A 380 -15.38 6.96 3.27
CA LEU A 380 -16.35 6.46 4.24
C LEU A 380 -16.06 5.03 4.67
N MET A 381 -15.49 4.21 3.79
CA MET A 381 -15.47 2.75 3.85
C MET A 381 -16.87 2.15 3.95
N GLU A 382 -16.99 0.86 3.77
CA GLU A 382 -18.29 0.18 3.74
C GLU A 382 -18.21 -1.24 4.29
N ASN A 383 -19.32 -1.94 4.24
CA ASN A 383 -19.49 -3.38 4.52
C ASN A 383 -18.84 -3.85 5.84
N ILE A 384 -18.12 -4.97 5.84
CA ILE A 384 -17.49 -5.58 7.00
C ILE A 384 -16.31 -4.76 7.56
N ASP A 385 -15.69 -3.89 6.74
CA ASP A 385 -14.59 -3.03 7.19
C ASP A 385 -15.06 -2.04 8.27
N VAL A 386 -16.28 -1.52 8.12
CA VAL A 386 -16.92 -0.69 9.14
C VAL A 386 -17.19 -1.50 10.40
N LEU A 387 -17.67 -2.74 10.28
CA LEU A 387 -17.89 -3.62 11.43
C LEU A 387 -16.59 -3.93 12.16
N ALA A 388 -15.51 -4.18 11.42
CA ALA A 388 -14.18 -4.39 12.00
C ALA A 388 -13.66 -3.15 12.76
N SER A 389 -13.99 -1.95 12.29
CA SER A 389 -13.67 -0.71 12.99
C SER A 389 -14.50 -0.51 14.27
N LEU A 390 -15.78 -0.94 14.28
CA LEU A 390 -16.67 -0.83 15.44
C LEU A 390 -16.38 -1.89 16.52
N ARG A 391 -16.09 -3.12 16.11
CA ARG A 391 -16.00 -4.32 16.94
C ARG A 391 -14.57 -4.74 17.24
N GLY A 392 -13.65 -4.50 16.31
CA GLY A 392 -12.30 -5.05 16.24
C GLY A 392 -12.18 -6.12 15.15
N ALA A 393 -11.10 -6.09 14.39
CA ALA A 393 -10.92 -6.98 13.24
C ALA A 393 -10.91 -8.48 13.65
N GLN A 394 -10.20 -8.81 14.73
CA GLN A 394 -10.12 -10.18 15.23
C GLN A 394 -11.48 -10.68 15.74
N GLU A 395 -12.17 -9.86 16.51
CA GLU A 395 -13.49 -10.19 17.04
C GLU A 395 -14.51 -10.36 15.90
N THR A 396 -14.48 -9.49 14.89
CA THR A 396 -15.34 -9.60 13.70
C THR A 396 -15.06 -10.89 12.92
N LEU A 397 -13.81 -11.34 12.85
CA LEU A 397 -13.46 -12.62 12.22
C LEU A 397 -14.04 -13.80 13.00
N PHE A 398 -13.98 -13.79 14.33
CA PHE A 398 -14.62 -14.83 15.15
C PHE A 398 -16.15 -14.78 15.04
N ASP A 399 -16.73 -13.59 15.06
CA ASP A 399 -18.19 -13.42 14.90
C ASP A 399 -18.66 -13.95 13.53
N LEU A 400 -17.84 -13.83 12.47
CA LEU A 400 -18.15 -14.40 11.15
C LEU A 400 -18.21 -15.94 11.18
N LEU A 401 -17.46 -16.59 12.08
CA LEU A 401 -17.50 -18.04 12.28
C LEU A 401 -18.61 -18.47 13.23
N ASP A 402 -18.80 -17.74 14.34
CA ASP A 402 -19.68 -18.15 15.43
C ASP A 402 -21.11 -17.62 15.26
N GLU A 403 -21.28 -16.40 14.71
CA GLU A 403 -22.57 -15.71 14.51
C GLU A 403 -22.73 -15.16 13.07
N PRO A 404 -22.49 -15.97 12.00
CA PRO A 404 -22.38 -15.49 10.62
C PRO A 404 -23.65 -14.80 10.10
N GLU A 405 -24.83 -15.21 10.56
CA GLU A 405 -26.09 -14.59 10.17
C GLU A 405 -26.22 -13.17 10.71
N LYS A 406 -25.78 -12.97 11.95
CA LYS A 406 -25.79 -11.67 12.59
C LYS A 406 -24.79 -10.71 11.93
N VAL A 407 -23.59 -11.19 11.59
CA VAL A 407 -22.61 -10.40 10.82
C VAL A 407 -23.22 -9.99 9.47
N GLY A 408 -23.89 -10.93 8.77
CA GLY A 408 -24.57 -10.62 7.52
C GLY A 408 -25.67 -9.55 7.66
N GLU A 409 -26.49 -9.61 8.73
CA GLU A 409 -27.48 -8.58 9.04
C GLU A 409 -26.82 -7.21 9.27
N ARG A 410 -25.70 -7.17 10.01
CA ARG A 410 -24.97 -5.94 10.29
C ARG A 410 -24.30 -5.34 9.05
N ILE A 411 -23.75 -6.18 8.15
CA ILE A 411 -23.24 -5.73 6.85
C ILE A 411 -24.36 -5.07 6.04
N GLN A 412 -25.56 -5.66 6.04
CA GLN A 412 -26.71 -5.06 5.35
C GLN A 412 -27.10 -3.71 5.96
N GLU A 413 -27.09 -3.59 7.29
CA GLU A 413 -27.35 -2.31 7.97
C GLU A 413 -26.34 -1.22 7.58
N VAL A 414 -25.05 -1.55 7.50
CA VAL A 414 -24.01 -0.63 7.01
C VAL A 414 -24.29 -0.24 5.55
N THR A 415 -24.65 -1.22 4.71
CA THR A 415 -25.00 -0.98 3.30
C THR A 415 -26.19 -0.02 3.17
N ASP A 416 -27.22 -0.21 4.00
CA ASP A 416 -28.45 0.60 3.99
C ASP A 416 -28.14 2.07 4.34
N VAL A 417 -27.30 2.32 5.36
CA VAL A 417 -27.03 3.69 5.84
C VAL A 417 -25.92 4.41 5.06
N TYR A 418 -25.15 3.68 4.25
CA TYR A 418 -24.00 4.23 3.52
C TYR A 418 -24.41 5.46 2.69
N TYR A 419 -25.47 5.34 1.91
CA TYR A 419 -25.91 6.40 1.01
C TYR A 419 -26.56 7.58 1.72
N ASP A 420 -27.12 7.40 2.91
CA ASP A 420 -27.62 8.52 3.71
C ASP A 420 -26.47 9.49 4.06
N TYR A 421 -25.29 8.96 4.42
CA TYR A 421 -24.10 9.75 4.67
C TYR A 421 -23.42 10.22 3.38
N TYR A 422 -23.27 9.34 2.39
CA TYR A 422 -22.68 9.68 1.09
C TYR A 422 -23.40 10.87 0.46
N ASP A 423 -24.72 10.86 0.43
CA ASP A 423 -25.54 11.93 -0.19
C ASP A 423 -25.34 13.28 0.48
N CYS A 424 -25.15 13.30 1.79
CA CYS A 424 -24.85 14.53 2.52
C CYS A 424 -23.52 15.15 2.07
N PHE A 425 -22.48 14.34 1.88
CA PHE A 425 -21.20 14.83 1.38
C PHE A 425 -21.26 15.16 -0.10
N TYR A 426 -21.87 14.30 -0.92
CA TYR A 426 -22.04 14.53 -2.35
C TYR A 426 -22.74 15.87 -2.63
N ASP A 427 -23.82 16.16 -1.91
CA ASP A 427 -24.53 17.44 -2.05
C ASP A 427 -23.69 18.66 -1.64
N ALA A 428 -22.72 18.47 -0.75
CA ALA A 428 -21.83 19.54 -0.31
C ALA A 428 -20.67 19.82 -1.29
N ILE A 429 -20.24 18.81 -2.06
CA ILE A 429 -19.00 18.89 -2.86
C ILE A 429 -19.20 18.82 -4.38
N LYS A 430 -20.33 18.27 -4.86
CA LYS A 430 -20.59 18.10 -6.30
C LYS A 430 -20.40 19.41 -7.05
N ASP A 431 -19.86 19.32 -8.24
CA ASP A 431 -19.74 20.47 -9.12
C ASP A 431 -21.08 20.84 -9.79
N GLU A 432 -21.06 21.88 -10.62
CA GLU A 432 -22.26 22.37 -11.31
C GLU A 432 -22.88 21.35 -12.27
N GLU A 433 -22.10 20.36 -12.72
CA GLU A 433 -22.54 19.28 -13.59
C GLU A 433 -22.95 18.01 -12.81
N GLY A 434 -22.83 18.03 -11.49
CA GLY A 434 -23.11 16.90 -10.61
C GLY A 434 -21.95 15.92 -10.46
N GLY A 435 -20.75 16.25 -10.95
CA GLY A 435 -19.56 15.43 -10.78
C GLY A 435 -18.95 15.54 -9.39
N ASN A 436 -18.25 14.50 -8.96
CA ASN A 436 -17.45 14.50 -7.73
C ASN A 436 -16.10 13.80 -7.94
N ALA A 437 -15.18 14.00 -7.01
CA ALA A 437 -13.80 13.53 -7.11
C ALA A 437 -13.33 12.79 -5.87
N TYR A 438 -12.24 12.01 -6.04
CA TYR A 438 -11.48 11.34 -5.00
C TYR A 438 -10.00 11.67 -5.14
N THR A 439 -9.41 12.34 -4.14
CA THR A 439 -8.00 12.79 -4.18
C THR A 439 -7.02 11.63 -4.19
N VAL A 440 -7.24 10.64 -3.35
CA VAL A 440 -6.34 9.48 -3.23
C VAL A 440 -6.11 8.79 -4.57
N PHE A 441 -7.14 8.76 -5.41
CA PHE A 441 -7.08 8.15 -6.74
C PHE A 441 -6.92 9.16 -7.87
N GLN A 442 -6.90 10.46 -7.56
CA GLN A 442 -6.83 11.55 -8.55
C GLN A 442 -7.84 11.38 -9.69
N ILE A 443 -9.07 10.99 -9.34
CA ILE A 443 -10.12 10.66 -10.29
C ILE A 443 -11.34 11.54 -10.06
N TRP A 444 -11.95 11.97 -11.16
CA TRP A 444 -13.24 12.66 -11.19
C TRP A 444 -14.22 11.79 -11.99
N GLY A 445 -15.49 11.78 -11.57
CA GLY A 445 -16.55 11.14 -12.33
C GLY A 445 -17.75 12.04 -12.53
N PRO A 446 -18.43 11.95 -13.68
CA PRO A 446 -19.68 12.65 -13.89
C PRO A 446 -20.79 11.95 -13.09
N GLY A 447 -21.65 12.74 -12.44
CA GLY A 447 -22.68 12.17 -11.57
C GLY A 447 -22.14 11.62 -10.26
N ARG A 448 -22.86 10.68 -9.68
CA ARG A 448 -22.51 10.01 -8.41
C ARG A 448 -21.41 9.00 -8.66
N THR A 449 -20.21 9.33 -8.25
CA THR A 449 -19.06 8.45 -8.39
C THR A 449 -18.61 7.97 -7.00
N VAL A 450 -18.31 6.68 -6.86
CA VAL A 450 -17.90 6.09 -5.59
C VAL A 450 -16.63 5.25 -5.74
N LYS A 451 -15.79 5.24 -4.71
CA LYS A 451 -14.77 4.23 -4.49
C LYS A 451 -15.36 3.18 -3.53
N LEU A 452 -15.33 1.92 -3.92
CA LEU A 452 -15.69 0.77 -3.09
C LEU A 452 -14.48 -0.10 -2.79
N GLN A 453 -14.46 -0.77 -1.63
CA GLN A 453 -13.39 -1.66 -1.20
C GLN A 453 -13.91 -2.73 -0.23
N CYS A 454 -13.05 -3.66 0.14
CA CYS A 454 -13.21 -4.55 1.29
C CYS A 454 -11.84 -5.06 1.72
N ASP A 455 -11.15 -4.37 2.61
CA ASP A 455 -9.81 -4.75 3.05
C ASP A 455 -9.85 -5.99 3.95
N PHE A 456 -10.92 -6.13 4.74
CA PHE A 456 -11.17 -7.32 5.55
C PHE A 456 -11.24 -8.61 4.70
N SER A 457 -11.50 -8.50 3.40
CA SER A 457 -11.58 -9.64 2.47
C SER A 457 -10.29 -10.45 2.42
N ALA A 458 -9.15 -9.85 2.72
CA ALA A 458 -7.87 -10.54 2.84
C ALA A 458 -7.95 -11.74 3.82
N MET A 459 -8.74 -11.62 4.88
CA MET A 459 -8.95 -12.64 5.93
C MET A 459 -10.15 -13.57 5.66
N MET A 460 -10.98 -13.28 4.64
CA MET A 460 -12.19 -14.06 4.34
C MET A 460 -11.93 -15.18 3.35
N SER A 461 -12.74 -16.23 3.41
CA SER A 461 -12.81 -17.23 2.34
C SER A 461 -13.52 -16.66 1.09
N PRO A 462 -13.26 -17.19 -0.13
CA PRO A 462 -14.01 -16.81 -1.32
C PRO A 462 -15.52 -17.09 -1.22
N GLU A 463 -15.91 -18.07 -0.43
CA GLU A 463 -17.33 -18.42 -0.18
C GLU A 463 -18.00 -17.34 0.68
N ASP A 464 -17.37 -16.91 1.78
CA ASP A 464 -17.89 -15.86 2.64
C ASP A 464 -17.96 -14.53 1.93
N PHE A 465 -16.94 -14.20 1.13
CA PHE A 465 -16.96 -13.00 0.29
C PHE A 465 -18.17 -12.99 -0.65
N ARG A 466 -18.44 -14.09 -1.35
CA ARG A 466 -19.60 -14.21 -2.23
C ARG A 466 -20.92 -14.14 -1.47
N LYS A 467 -20.96 -14.66 -0.26
CA LYS A 467 -22.18 -14.71 0.55
C LYS A 467 -22.52 -13.35 1.20
N TYR A 468 -21.53 -12.65 1.70
CA TYR A 468 -21.75 -11.47 2.55
C TYR A 468 -21.34 -10.14 1.89
N ILE A 469 -20.24 -10.12 1.14
CA ILE A 469 -19.68 -8.89 0.59
C ILE A 469 -20.18 -8.60 -0.83
N GLN A 470 -20.15 -9.59 -1.71
CA GLN A 470 -20.58 -9.40 -3.10
C GLN A 470 -22.01 -8.84 -3.22
N PRO A 471 -23.02 -9.28 -2.44
CA PRO A 471 -24.35 -8.67 -2.48
C PRO A 471 -24.36 -7.19 -2.04
N SER A 472 -23.60 -6.84 -0.99
CA SER A 472 -23.46 -5.46 -0.53
C SER A 472 -22.87 -4.58 -1.63
N LEU A 473 -21.75 -5.00 -2.25
CA LEU A 473 -21.11 -4.26 -3.34
C LEU A 473 -22.03 -4.11 -4.57
N ARG A 474 -22.84 -5.13 -4.91
CA ARG A 474 -23.86 -5.02 -5.98
C ARG A 474 -24.88 -3.94 -5.65
N THR A 475 -25.48 -3.99 -4.46
CA THR A 475 -26.44 -3.00 -4.01
C THR A 475 -25.85 -1.60 -4.06
N GLN A 476 -24.62 -1.43 -3.62
CA GLN A 476 -23.94 -0.15 -3.64
C GLN A 476 -23.68 0.34 -5.07
N SER A 477 -23.19 -0.53 -5.95
CA SER A 477 -22.91 -0.16 -7.35
C SER A 477 -24.16 0.22 -8.16
N GLU A 478 -25.34 -0.28 -7.79
CA GLU A 478 -26.61 0.04 -8.43
C GLU A 478 -27.17 1.43 -8.06
N ASN A 479 -26.62 2.05 -7.02
CA ASN A 479 -27.09 3.35 -6.50
C ASN A 479 -26.25 4.55 -6.95
N VAL A 480 -25.26 4.33 -7.81
CA VAL A 480 -24.34 5.36 -8.31
C VAL A 480 -24.16 5.23 -9.82
N ASP A 481 -23.56 6.27 -10.42
CA ASP A 481 -23.31 6.28 -11.86
C ASP A 481 -21.99 5.60 -12.22
N HIS A 482 -20.96 5.68 -11.33
CA HIS A 482 -19.64 5.12 -11.58
C HIS A 482 -18.98 4.56 -10.31
N VAL A 483 -18.29 3.43 -10.47
CA VAL A 483 -17.59 2.74 -9.39
C VAL A 483 -16.14 2.45 -9.75
N LEU A 484 -15.21 2.95 -8.93
CA LEU A 484 -13.85 2.47 -8.84
C LEU A 484 -13.75 1.48 -7.68
N TYR A 485 -13.40 0.23 -7.95
CA TYR A 485 -13.14 -0.74 -6.88
C TYR A 485 -11.65 -0.71 -6.50
N HIS A 486 -11.37 -0.45 -5.23
CA HIS A 486 -10.03 -0.52 -4.64
C HIS A 486 -9.78 -1.94 -4.14
N LEU A 487 -8.83 -2.63 -4.77
CA LEU A 487 -8.36 -3.96 -4.37
C LEU A 487 -7.01 -3.81 -3.70
N ASP A 488 -6.93 -4.11 -2.40
CA ASP A 488 -5.72 -3.98 -1.60
C ASP A 488 -5.16 -5.33 -1.16
N GLY A 489 -3.88 -5.50 -1.43
CA GLY A 489 -3.06 -6.61 -0.96
C GLY A 489 -3.25 -7.94 -1.72
N PRO A 490 -2.16 -8.73 -1.85
CA PRO A 490 -2.16 -9.99 -2.59
C PRO A 490 -3.19 -11.01 -2.09
N GLN A 491 -3.53 -10.98 -0.80
CA GLN A 491 -4.50 -11.89 -0.19
C GLN A 491 -5.94 -11.66 -0.67
N ALA A 492 -6.25 -10.47 -1.20
CA ALA A 492 -7.57 -10.15 -1.76
C ALA A 492 -7.75 -10.64 -3.21
N ILE A 493 -6.67 -11.02 -3.91
CA ILE A 493 -6.70 -11.50 -5.32
C ILE A 493 -7.61 -12.72 -5.50
N LYS A 494 -7.74 -13.57 -4.49
CA LYS A 494 -8.63 -14.75 -4.49
C LYS A 494 -10.11 -14.40 -4.73
N HIS A 495 -10.50 -13.13 -4.58
CA HIS A 495 -11.87 -12.64 -4.77
C HIS A 495 -12.13 -12.04 -6.16
N MET A 496 -11.12 -11.98 -7.02
CA MET A 496 -11.21 -11.35 -8.34
C MET A 496 -12.37 -11.88 -9.19
N ASP A 497 -12.64 -13.19 -9.19
CA ASP A 497 -13.73 -13.74 -9.98
C ASP A 497 -15.10 -13.23 -9.49
N ALA A 498 -15.29 -13.16 -8.16
CA ALA A 498 -16.51 -12.62 -7.58
C ALA A 498 -16.68 -11.11 -7.85
N LEU A 499 -15.59 -10.36 -7.83
CA LEU A 499 -15.60 -8.92 -8.15
C LEU A 499 -15.93 -8.66 -9.62
N MET A 500 -15.34 -9.43 -10.53
CA MET A 500 -15.58 -9.27 -11.97
C MET A 500 -16.99 -9.64 -12.41
N GLU A 501 -17.74 -10.39 -11.61
CA GLU A 501 -19.17 -10.69 -11.80
C GLU A 501 -20.11 -9.53 -11.40
N ILE A 502 -19.58 -8.45 -10.82
CA ILE A 502 -20.38 -7.27 -10.47
C ILE A 502 -20.36 -6.30 -11.66
N ASP A 503 -21.48 -6.21 -12.38
CA ASP A 503 -21.59 -5.37 -13.59
C ASP A 503 -21.36 -3.89 -13.29
N GLY A 504 -21.82 -3.41 -12.13
CA GLY A 504 -21.73 -2.00 -11.73
C GLY A 504 -20.32 -1.52 -11.34
N ILE A 505 -19.29 -2.37 -11.31
CA ILE A 505 -17.91 -1.92 -11.18
C ILE A 505 -17.40 -1.52 -12.57
N ASP A 506 -16.98 -0.26 -12.76
CA ASP A 506 -16.47 0.25 -14.04
C ASP A 506 -14.95 0.11 -14.15
N ALA A 507 -14.24 0.30 -13.05
CA ALA A 507 -12.78 0.29 -13.02
C ALA A 507 -12.24 -0.40 -11.78
N LEU A 508 -11.09 -1.07 -11.94
CA LEU A 508 -10.34 -1.70 -10.86
C LEU A 508 -9.06 -0.90 -10.58
N GLN A 509 -8.85 -0.54 -9.32
CA GLN A 509 -7.59 -0.02 -8.80
C GLN A 509 -6.91 -1.11 -7.99
N TRP A 510 -5.63 -1.33 -8.25
CA TRP A 510 -4.82 -2.32 -7.55
C TRP A 510 -3.74 -1.65 -6.70
N THR A 511 -3.64 -2.08 -5.44
CA THR A 511 -2.53 -1.75 -4.54
C THR A 511 -1.84 -3.03 -4.10
N SER A 512 -0.55 -3.14 -4.39
CA SER A 512 0.25 -4.35 -4.10
C SER A 512 0.73 -4.44 -2.65
N GLY A 513 0.41 -3.45 -1.81
CA GLY A 513 1.00 -3.27 -0.48
C GLY A 513 2.37 -2.59 -0.54
N ASP A 514 2.86 -2.13 0.60
CA ASP A 514 4.08 -1.28 0.69
C ASP A 514 5.36 -1.96 0.21
N ALA A 515 5.43 -3.28 0.28
CA ALA A 515 6.59 -4.09 -0.13
C ALA A 515 6.35 -4.86 -1.44
N GLY A 516 5.22 -4.66 -2.10
CA GLY A 516 4.88 -5.36 -3.34
C GLY A 516 5.63 -4.80 -4.55
N PRO A 517 5.76 -5.60 -5.63
CA PRO A 517 6.23 -5.12 -6.92
C PRO A 517 5.40 -3.93 -7.44
N ASP A 518 6.04 -3.04 -8.21
CA ASP A 518 5.36 -1.90 -8.83
C ASP A 518 4.11 -2.33 -9.62
N GLY A 519 3.04 -1.54 -9.54
CA GLY A 519 1.79 -1.82 -10.23
C GLY A 519 1.90 -2.02 -11.74
N THR A 520 2.99 -1.56 -12.35
CA THR A 520 3.24 -1.70 -13.79
C THR A 520 3.92 -3.01 -14.18
N LEU A 521 4.36 -3.83 -13.21
CA LEU A 521 5.12 -5.04 -13.48
C LEU A 521 4.24 -6.24 -13.90
N PRO A 522 4.82 -7.24 -14.59
CA PRO A 522 4.08 -8.40 -15.10
C PRO A 522 3.44 -9.28 -14.02
N ASP A 523 3.93 -9.19 -12.78
CA ASP A 523 3.43 -9.93 -11.62
C ASP A 523 1.91 -9.77 -11.45
N TRP A 524 1.38 -8.61 -11.83
CA TRP A 524 -0.03 -8.24 -11.69
C TRP A 524 -0.88 -8.49 -12.94
N ASP A 525 -0.30 -9.04 -13.98
CA ASP A 525 -1.04 -9.32 -15.21
C ASP A 525 -2.25 -10.24 -14.97
N VAL A 526 -2.16 -11.15 -14.01
CA VAL A 526 -3.29 -12.02 -13.62
C VAL A 526 -4.52 -11.23 -13.15
N ILE A 527 -4.32 -10.07 -12.52
CA ILE A 527 -5.38 -9.17 -12.06
C ILE A 527 -5.94 -8.40 -13.25
N TYR A 528 -5.05 -7.79 -14.03
CA TYR A 528 -5.41 -6.93 -15.15
C TYR A 528 -6.06 -7.73 -16.29
N ASP A 529 -5.59 -8.95 -16.59
CA ASP A 529 -6.20 -9.84 -17.56
C ASP A 529 -7.67 -10.14 -17.21
N LYS A 530 -7.97 -10.42 -15.93
CA LYS A 530 -9.35 -10.66 -15.46
C LYS A 530 -10.21 -9.39 -15.56
N ALA A 531 -9.70 -8.24 -15.14
CA ALA A 531 -10.44 -6.98 -15.19
C ALA A 531 -10.77 -6.59 -16.64
N ILE A 532 -9.80 -6.61 -17.53
CA ILE A 532 -9.99 -6.31 -18.95
C ILE A 532 -10.91 -7.33 -19.62
N ALA A 533 -10.76 -8.64 -19.33
CA ALA A 533 -11.65 -9.67 -19.87
C ALA A 533 -13.11 -9.44 -19.44
N ALA A 534 -13.34 -8.96 -18.21
CA ALA A 534 -14.66 -8.58 -17.71
C ALA A 534 -15.18 -7.23 -18.25
N GLY A 535 -14.39 -6.52 -19.10
CA GLY A 535 -14.78 -5.23 -19.66
C GLY A 535 -14.57 -4.05 -18.74
N LYS A 536 -13.81 -4.21 -17.65
CA LYS A 536 -13.51 -3.14 -16.71
C LYS A 536 -12.26 -2.37 -17.16
N SER A 537 -12.18 -1.10 -16.82
CA SER A 537 -10.95 -0.31 -16.92
C SER A 537 -10.02 -0.61 -15.76
N ILE A 538 -8.74 -0.29 -15.92
CA ILE A 538 -7.74 -0.45 -14.84
C ILE A 538 -7.07 0.88 -14.52
N TRP A 539 -6.92 1.12 -13.23
CA TRP A 539 -6.18 2.24 -12.67
C TRP A 539 -4.86 1.70 -12.10
N VAL A 540 -3.74 2.19 -12.60
CA VAL A 540 -2.42 1.67 -12.27
C VAL A 540 -1.56 2.79 -11.70
N LYS A 541 -0.94 2.53 -10.54
CA LYS A 541 0.01 3.42 -9.89
C LYS A 541 1.42 3.00 -10.25
N VAL A 542 2.20 3.95 -10.75
CA VAL A 542 3.65 3.86 -10.93
C VAL A 542 4.29 4.44 -9.68
N TYR A 543 5.12 3.69 -8.96
CA TYR A 543 5.66 4.20 -7.69
C TYR A 543 7.12 3.80 -7.43
N SER A 544 7.76 3.02 -8.30
CA SER A 544 9.15 2.60 -8.12
C SER A 544 9.96 2.67 -9.41
N GLY A 545 11.28 2.62 -9.28
CA GLY A 545 12.21 2.71 -10.40
C GLY A 545 12.52 4.14 -10.83
N GLU A 546 13.41 4.26 -11.79
CA GLU A 546 13.82 5.54 -12.37
C GLU A 546 12.83 6.00 -13.45
N PHE A 547 12.90 7.26 -13.86
CA PHE A 547 11.98 7.85 -14.82
C PHE A 547 11.87 7.05 -16.14
N GLU A 548 12.99 6.55 -16.63
CA GLU A 548 13.03 5.73 -17.84
C GLU A 548 12.38 4.35 -17.64
N ASP A 549 12.43 3.81 -16.41
CA ASP A 549 11.74 2.56 -16.06
C ASP A 549 10.23 2.75 -16.07
N TRP A 550 9.73 3.88 -15.56
CA TRP A 550 8.29 4.20 -15.62
C TRP A 550 7.77 4.13 -17.05
N ILE A 551 8.50 4.75 -17.99
CA ILE A 551 8.10 4.76 -19.40
C ILE A 551 8.16 3.35 -19.99
N ARG A 552 9.22 2.58 -19.73
CA ARG A 552 9.36 1.20 -20.24
C ARG A 552 8.25 0.28 -19.73
N ASN A 553 7.93 0.38 -18.44
CA ASN A 553 6.94 -0.47 -17.82
C ASN A 553 5.52 -0.11 -18.30
N VAL A 554 5.21 1.18 -18.41
CA VAL A 554 3.93 1.63 -18.96
C VAL A 554 3.80 1.29 -20.45
N ASP A 555 4.88 1.39 -21.24
CA ASP A 555 4.89 0.98 -22.65
C ASP A 555 4.48 -0.50 -22.81
N ARG A 556 4.95 -1.37 -21.90
CA ARG A 556 4.51 -2.77 -21.82
C ARG A 556 3.02 -2.90 -21.55
N LEU A 557 2.49 -2.15 -20.56
CA LEU A 557 1.06 -2.17 -20.23
C LEU A 557 0.21 -1.72 -21.40
N VAL A 558 0.59 -0.61 -22.05
CA VAL A 558 -0.13 -0.06 -23.21
C VAL A 558 -0.11 -1.05 -24.37
N LYS A 559 1.02 -1.69 -24.67
CA LYS A 559 1.12 -2.71 -25.72
C LYS A 559 0.25 -3.93 -25.41
N LYS A 560 0.11 -4.30 -24.14
CA LYS A 560 -0.70 -5.46 -23.75
C LYS A 560 -2.20 -5.12 -23.67
N TYR A 561 -2.57 -4.05 -22.99
CA TYR A 561 -3.97 -3.74 -22.66
C TYR A 561 -4.59 -2.61 -23.49
N GLY A 562 -3.78 -1.94 -24.31
CA GLY A 562 -4.25 -0.78 -25.09
C GLY A 562 -4.31 0.50 -24.28
N SER A 563 -4.63 1.59 -24.97
CA SER A 563 -4.68 2.94 -24.39
C SER A 563 -5.98 3.24 -23.67
N HIS A 564 -7.07 2.63 -24.12
CA HIS A 564 -8.42 3.10 -23.84
C HIS A 564 -8.91 2.72 -22.45
N SER A 565 -8.40 1.64 -21.87
CA SER A 565 -8.82 1.12 -20.56
C SER A 565 -7.86 1.48 -19.43
N LEU A 566 -6.83 2.28 -19.69
CA LEU A 566 -5.80 2.62 -18.72
C LEU A 566 -5.98 4.02 -18.15
N PHE A 567 -5.89 4.12 -16.83
CA PHE A 567 -5.62 5.35 -16.12
C PHE A 567 -4.33 5.16 -15.31
N LEU A 568 -3.37 6.05 -15.46
CA LEU A 568 -2.01 5.94 -14.92
C LEU A 568 -1.72 7.08 -13.97
N LEU A 569 -1.34 6.76 -12.74
CA LEU A 569 -0.86 7.71 -11.75
C LEU A 569 0.67 7.60 -11.66
N PHE A 570 1.36 8.69 -11.95
CA PHE A 570 2.82 8.77 -11.87
C PHE A 570 3.30 9.43 -10.59
N PRO A 571 4.53 9.15 -10.14
CA PRO A 571 5.19 9.92 -9.09
C PRO A 571 5.30 11.41 -9.47
N GLU A 572 5.41 12.25 -8.46
CA GLU A 572 5.80 13.65 -8.68
C GLU A 572 7.14 13.72 -9.43
N MET A 573 7.25 14.68 -10.35
CA MET A 573 8.41 14.77 -11.23
C MET A 573 8.79 16.22 -11.54
N SER A 574 9.93 16.41 -12.19
CA SER A 574 10.30 17.73 -12.72
C SER A 574 9.40 18.13 -13.91
N MET A 575 9.36 19.41 -14.21
CA MET A 575 8.59 19.93 -15.34
C MET A 575 9.09 19.34 -16.66
N GLU A 576 10.41 19.17 -16.81
CA GLU A 576 11.02 18.58 -18.00
C GLU A 576 10.63 17.11 -18.19
N GLN A 577 10.59 16.34 -17.10
CA GLN A 577 10.12 14.96 -17.12
C GLN A 577 8.66 14.89 -17.52
N ALA A 578 7.81 15.74 -16.94
CA ALA A 578 6.38 15.76 -17.23
C ALA A 578 6.09 16.10 -18.69
N VAL A 579 6.75 17.13 -19.23
CA VAL A 579 6.59 17.52 -20.65
C VAL A 579 7.07 16.42 -21.57
N TYR A 580 8.24 15.82 -21.28
CA TYR A 580 8.75 14.70 -22.05
C TYR A 580 7.82 13.49 -22.03
N LEU A 581 7.32 13.12 -20.84
CA LEU A 581 6.43 11.97 -20.66
C LEU A 581 5.13 12.14 -21.44
N LEU A 582 4.49 13.30 -21.36
CA LEU A 582 3.25 13.58 -22.08
C LEU A 582 3.47 13.60 -23.59
N ASP A 583 4.56 14.21 -24.08
CA ASP A 583 4.92 14.20 -25.51
C ASP A 583 5.25 12.77 -26.01
N TYR A 584 5.93 11.98 -25.19
CA TYR A 584 6.18 10.58 -25.48
C TYR A 584 4.88 9.77 -25.57
N ALA A 585 3.97 9.98 -24.64
CA ALA A 585 2.69 9.29 -24.58
C ALA A 585 1.80 9.61 -25.79
N GLU A 586 1.73 10.89 -26.18
CA GLU A 586 0.99 11.29 -27.38
C GLU A 586 1.54 10.63 -28.65
N LYS A 587 2.85 10.46 -28.76
CA LYS A 587 3.50 9.88 -29.94
C LYS A 587 3.45 8.36 -30.01
N ASN A 588 3.50 7.70 -28.86
CA ASN A 588 3.76 6.25 -28.79
C ASN A 588 2.61 5.44 -28.20
N TRP A 589 1.73 6.09 -27.42
CA TRP A 589 0.66 5.40 -26.67
C TRP A 589 -0.74 5.80 -27.16
N SER A 590 -0.87 6.64 -28.16
CA SER A 590 -2.19 7.04 -28.66
C SER A 590 -2.81 5.94 -29.52
N ASP A 591 -4.07 5.61 -29.22
CA ASP A 591 -4.93 4.65 -29.95
C ASP A 591 -4.32 3.26 -30.16
N VAL A 592 -3.46 2.84 -29.22
CA VAL A 592 -2.92 1.47 -29.19
C VAL A 592 -4.03 0.52 -28.74
N LYS A 593 -4.31 -0.52 -29.52
CA LYS A 593 -5.39 -1.48 -29.23
C LYS A 593 -5.07 -2.45 -28.10
N GLY A 594 -3.81 -2.85 -28.00
CA GLY A 594 -3.34 -3.83 -27.02
C GLY A 594 -3.55 -5.28 -27.45
N THR A 595 -2.47 -6.06 -27.37
CA THR A 595 -2.47 -7.46 -27.86
C THR A 595 -3.45 -8.35 -27.11
N PHE A 596 -3.65 -8.12 -25.81
CA PHE A 596 -4.62 -8.88 -25.02
C PHE A 596 -6.06 -8.51 -25.39
N CYS A 597 -6.36 -7.22 -25.57
CA CYS A 597 -7.69 -6.76 -26.02
C CYS A 597 -8.02 -7.30 -27.42
N GLU A 598 -7.07 -7.28 -28.35
CA GLU A 598 -7.25 -7.87 -29.67
C GLU A 598 -7.53 -9.38 -29.61
N SER A 599 -6.89 -10.12 -28.70
CA SER A 599 -7.17 -11.54 -28.48
C SER A 599 -8.58 -11.83 -27.98
N LEU A 600 -9.23 -10.85 -27.34
CA LEU A 600 -10.62 -10.90 -26.90
C LEU A 600 -11.59 -10.38 -27.97
N GLY A 601 -11.09 -9.94 -29.13
CA GLY A 601 -11.92 -9.38 -30.22
C GLY A 601 -12.41 -7.95 -29.96
N ARG A 602 -11.68 -7.19 -29.14
CA ARG A 602 -12.00 -5.81 -28.74
C ARG A 602 -11.05 -4.80 -29.36
#